data_b4ea86dbadc0020e96f7bb162a02e918
#
_entry.id   b4ea86dbadc0020e96f7bb162a02e918
#
_cell.length_a   1.000
_cell.length_b   1.000
_cell.length_c   1.000
_cell.angle_alpha   90.00
_cell.angle_beta   90.00
_cell.angle_gamma   90.00
#
_symmetry.space_group_name_H-M   'P 1'
#
loop_
_entity.id
_entity.type
_entity.pdbx_description
1 polymer ?
#
loop_
_entity_poly.entity_id
_entity_poly.type
_entity_poly.pdbx_seq_one_letter_code
_entity_poly.pdbx_strand_id
1 'polypeptide(L)'
;MKEIALYTLDIAQNSITAQAKRLDITLTEEGKTITLSIRDDGTGMAPELLARVSDPFTTTRTTRAMGLGLPLLRLAAEQTGGSLSIESTLGVGTTVTAVFHASHIDCPPVGDMAGTITLLIQGAPELELHYTHRRGDALARLDTEELH
;
A
#
# COMPACT_ATOMS: atom_id res chain seq x y z
N MET A 1 11.35 -13.11 4.68
CA MET A 1 10.78 -11.80 5.01
C MET A 1 10.00 -11.29 3.81
N LYS A 2 8.79 -10.80 4.03
CA LYS A 2 7.97 -10.30 2.95
C LYS A 2 8.48 -8.95 2.45
N GLU A 3 8.56 -8.78 1.14
CA GLU A 3 9.07 -7.56 0.53
C GLU A 3 8.01 -6.44 0.55
N ILE A 4 8.46 -5.18 0.53
CA ILE A 4 7.54 -4.03 0.46
C ILE A 4 6.65 -4.13 -0.80
N ALA A 5 7.21 -4.61 -1.92
CA ALA A 5 6.46 -4.82 -3.15
C ALA A 5 5.28 -5.78 -2.95
N LEU A 6 5.45 -6.83 -2.15
CA LEU A 6 4.38 -7.80 -1.87
C LEU A 6 3.29 -7.20 -0.98
N TYR A 7 3.66 -6.38 0.01
CA TYR A 7 2.66 -5.64 0.79
C TYR A 7 1.89 -4.68 -0.11
N THR A 8 2.59 -4.02 -1.03
CA THR A 8 1.96 -3.12 -2.00
C THR A 8 0.91 -3.86 -2.83
N LEU A 9 1.26 -5.06 -3.31
CA LEU A 9 0.33 -5.88 -4.07
C LEU A 9 -0.91 -6.24 -3.26
N ASP A 10 -0.73 -6.66 -2.00
CA ASP A 10 -1.84 -7.04 -1.13
C ASP A 10 -2.79 -5.86 -0.88
N ILE A 11 -2.22 -4.68 -0.59
CA ILE A 11 -3.03 -3.48 -0.31
C ILE A 11 -3.75 -3.02 -1.59
N ALA A 12 -3.06 -3.05 -2.72
CA ALA A 12 -3.66 -2.68 -4.00
C ALA A 12 -4.80 -3.62 -4.40
N GLN A 13 -4.68 -4.93 -4.09
CA GLN A 13 -5.77 -5.87 -4.32
C GLN A 13 -6.99 -5.52 -3.47
N ASN A 14 -6.79 -5.04 -2.25
CA ASN A 14 -7.89 -4.54 -1.42
C ASN A 14 -8.58 -3.36 -2.09
N SER A 15 -7.83 -2.45 -2.69
CA SER A 15 -8.38 -1.31 -3.42
C SER A 15 -9.22 -1.76 -4.60
N ILE A 16 -8.76 -2.74 -5.35
CA ILE A 16 -9.50 -3.31 -6.49
C ILE A 16 -10.79 -3.95 -5.99
N THR A 17 -10.73 -4.72 -4.90
CA THR A 17 -11.91 -5.34 -4.30
C THR A 17 -12.91 -4.28 -3.82
N ALA A 18 -12.42 -3.14 -3.35
CA ALA A 18 -13.25 -2.01 -2.92
C ALA A 18 -13.75 -1.18 -4.11
N GLN A 19 -13.60 -1.69 -5.33
CA GLN A 19 -14.11 -1.08 -6.56
C GLN A 19 -13.49 0.28 -6.87
N ALA A 20 -12.22 0.46 -6.52
CA ALA A 20 -11.48 1.66 -6.88
C ALA A 20 -11.34 1.79 -8.40
N LYS A 21 -11.47 2.99 -8.90
CA LYS A 21 -11.26 3.32 -10.32
C LYS A 21 -9.88 3.94 -10.52
N ARG A 22 -9.34 4.54 -9.48
CA ARG A 22 -8.03 5.18 -9.49
C ARG A 22 -7.22 4.69 -8.29
N LEU A 23 -5.94 4.43 -8.53
CA LEU A 23 -5.00 3.98 -7.53
C LEU A 23 -3.69 4.75 -7.70
N ASP A 24 -3.28 5.46 -6.65
CA ASP A 24 -2.02 6.18 -6.63
C ASP A 24 -1.08 5.47 -5.66
N ILE A 25 0.06 5.00 -6.15
CA ILE A 25 1.08 4.33 -5.34
C ILE A 25 2.35 5.17 -5.41
N THR A 26 2.85 5.58 -4.25
CA THR A 26 4.07 6.38 -4.15
C THR A 26 5.04 5.70 -3.20
N LEU A 27 6.26 5.45 -3.67
CA LEU A 27 7.34 4.94 -2.85
C LEU A 27 8.44 6.00 -2.82
N THR A 28 8.75 6.49 -1.63
CA THR A 28 9.77 7.52 -1.43
C THR A 28 10.88 6.97 -0.57
N GLU A 29 12.10 6.99 -1.08
CA GLU A 29 13.30 6.62 -0.33
C GLU A 29 14.11 7.88 -0.13
N GLU A 30 14.12 8.40 1.09
CA GLU A 30 14.82 9.63 1.42
C GLU A 30 15.67 9.43 2.67
N GLY A 31 16.99 9.56 2.53
CA GLY A 31 17.91 9.27 3.61
C GLY A 31 17.76 7.82 4.05
N LYS A 32 17.44 7.61 5.32
CA LYS A 32 17.25 6.27 5.90
C LYS A 32 15.78 5.95 6.11
N THR A 33 14.89 6.69 5.46
CA THR A 33 13.44 6.50 5.60
C THR A 33 12.83 6.07 4.27
N ILE A 34 11.99 5.03 4.33
CA ILE A 34 11.20 4.58 3.18
C ILE A 34 9.75 4.82 3.51
N THR A 35 9.05 5.56 2.66
CA THR A 35 7.62 5.83 2.83
C THR A 35 6.86 5.25 1.66
N LEU A 36 5.89 4.37 1.97
CA LEU A 36 4.98 3.81 0.99
C LEU A 36 3.60 4.42 1.21
N SER A 37 3.05 5.03 0.17
CA SER A 37 1.70 5.61 0.22
C SER A 37 0.85 4.98 -0.87
N ILE A 38 -0.33 4.49 -0.49
CA ILE A 38 -1.27 3.88 -1.42
C ILE A 38 -2.63 4.55 -1.21
N ARG A 39 -3.10 5.26 -2.22
CA ARG A 39 -4.36 5.99 -2.16
C ARG A 39 -5.32 5.49 -3.22
N ASP A 40 -6.55 5.18 -2.83
CA ASP A 40 -7.58 4.76 -3.76
C ASP A 40 -8.87 5.57 -3.55
N ASP A 41 -9.74 5.54 -4.57
CA ASP A 41 -11.06 6.15 -4.57
C ASP A 41 -12.17 5.10 -4.48
N GLY A 42 -11.89 3.97 -3.83
CA GLY A 42 -12.87 2.90 -3.65
C GLY A 42 -13.97 3.24 -2.65
N THR A 43 -14.65 2.21 -2.19
CA THR A 43 -15.80 2.39 -1.29
C THR A 43 -15.44 2.95 0.08
N GLY A 44 -14.17 2.89 0.47
CA GLY A 44 -13.73 3.34 1.78
C GLY A 44 -14.22 2.42 2.90
N MET A 45 -14.01 2.86 4.13
CA MET A 45 -14.38 2.09 5.31
C MET A 45 -15.10 2.98 6.32
N ALA A 46 -16.16 2.42 6.94
CA ALA A 46 -16.78 3.05 8.09
C ALA A 46 -15.80 3.05 9.28
N PRO A 47 -15.94 3.98 10.24
CA PRO A 47 -14.99 4.06 11.36
C PRO A 47 -14.81 2.76 12.14
N GLU A 48 -15.87 1.96 12.30
CA GLU A 48 -15.81 0.69 13.01
C GLU A 48 -14.92 -0.31 12.30
N LEU A 49 -15.05 -0.42 10.98
CA LEU A 49 -14.23 -1.32 10.18
C LEU A 49 -12.78 -0.84 10.15
N LEU A 50 -12.58 0.46 10.01
CA LEU A 50 -11.25 1.06 9.99
C LEU A 50 -10.49 0.73 11.28
N ALA A 51 -11.15 0.83 12.43
CA ALA A 51 -10.55 0.50 13.72
C ALA A 51 -10.13 -0.97 13.78
N ARG A 52 -10.93 -1.87 13.19
CA ARG A 52 -10.64 -3.30 13.20
C ARG A 52 -9.47 -3.67 12.30
N VAL A 53 -9.45 -3.15 11.06
CA VAL A 53 -8.42 -3.56 10.09
C VAL A 53 -7.05 -2.97 10.40
N SER A 54 -7.00 -1.88 11.16
CA SER A 54 -5.72 -1.29 11.57
C SER A 54 -5.13 -1.94 12.82
N ASP A 55 -5.90 -2.80 13.52
CA ASP A 55 -5.42 -3.49 14.71
C ASP A 55 -4.71 -4.79 14.32
N PRO A 56 -3.41 -4.95 14.61
CA PRO A 56 -2.68 -6.17 14.27
C PRO A 56 -3.16 -7.40 15.04
N PHE A 57 -3.93 -7.22 16.10
CA PHE A 57 -4.48 -8.31 16.90
C PHE A 57 -5.90 -8.68 16.49
N THR A 58 -6.43 -8.07 15.43
CA THR A 58 -7.74 -8.40 14.89
C THR A 58 -7.75 -9.87 14.42
N THR A 59 -8.88 -10.55 14.64
CA THR A 59 -9.02 -11.97 14.28
C THR A 59 -8.91 -12.15 12.76
N THR A 60 -8.38 -13.33 12.36
CA THR A 60 -8.28 -13.70 10.95
C THR A 60 -9.61 -13.61 10.20
N ARG A 61 -10.71 -13.85 10.89
CA ARG A 61 -12.03 -13.78 10.28
C ARG A 61 -12.37 -12.38 9.79
N THR A 62 -12.07 -11.37 10.59
CA THR A 62 -12.33 -9.98 10.22
C THR A 62 -11.36 -9.52 9.14
N THR A 63 -10.07 -9.87 9.27
CA THR A 63 -9.06 -9.45 8.31
C THR A 63 -9.19 -10.19 6.98
N ARG A 64 -9.79 -11.38 6.96
CA ARG A 64 -9.96 -12.15 5.73
C ARG A 64 -10.84 -11.42 4.72
N ALA A 65 -11.87 -10.69 5.18
CA ALA A 65 -12.73 -9.91 4.30
C ALA A 65 -12.01 -8.76 3.61
N MET A 66 -10.98 -8.21 4.29
CA MET A 66 -10.18 -7.07 3.79
C MET A 66 -8.74 -7.48 3.47
N GLY A 67 -8.42 -8.78 3.61
CA GLY A 67 -7.07 -9.29 3.47
C GLY A 67 -6.24 -9.09 4.73
N LEU A 68 -5.10 -9.79 4.81
CA LEU A 68 -4.17 -9.70 5.94
C LEU A 68 -3.12 -8.61 5.77
N GLY A 69 -3.13 -7.91 4.61
CA GLY A 69 -2.08 -6.97 4.26
C GLY A 69 -1.91 -5.83 5.24
N LEU A 70 -3.01 -5.18 5.66
CA LEU A 70 -2.92 -4.01 6.52
C LEU A 70 -2.33 -4.30 7.90
N PRO A 71 -2.82 -5.30 8.67
CA PRO A 71 -2.22 -5.61 9.96
C PRO A 71 -0.76 -6.05 9.85
N LEU A 72 -0.43 -6.84 8.84
CA LEU A 72 0.95 -7.33 8.65
C LEU A 72 1.88 -6.19 8.22
N LEU A 73 1.41 -5.28 7.37
CA LEU A 73 2.18 -4.11 6.97
C LEU A 73 2.47 -3.22 8.19
N ARG A 74 1.48 -3.04 9.06
CA ARG A 74 1.66 -2.28 10.30
C ARG A 74 2.75 -2.87 11.17
N LEU A 75 2.70 -4.19 11.39
CA LEU A 75 3.73 -4.87 12.18
C LEU A 75 5.11 -4.70 11.55
N ALA A 76 5.21 -4.86 10.23
CA ALA A 76 6.49 -4.72 9.54
C ALA A 76 7.06 -3.31 9.69
N ALA A 77 6.22 -2.29 9.55
CA ALA A 77 6.66 -0.90 9.70
C ALA A 77 7.09 -0.61 11.14
N GLU A 78 6.28 -1.01 12.12
CA GLU A 78 6.56 -0.77 13.53
C GLU A 78 7.81 -1.50 14.01
N GLN A 79 8.10 -2.68 13.47
CA GLN A 79 9.32 -3.42 13.81
C GLN A 79 10.59 -2.66 13.44
N THR A 80 10.53 -1.76 12.48
CA THR A 80 11.67 -0.92 12.12
C THR A 80 11.72 0.40 12.90
N GLY A 81 10.77 0.60 13.82
CA GLY A 81 10.60 1.86 14.52
C GLY A 81 9.77 2.88 13.74
N GLY A 82 9.20 2.46 12.63
CA GLY A 82 8.33 3.29 11.80
C GLY A 82 6.88 3.24 12.23
N SER A 83 5.97 3.51 11.30
CA SER A 83 4.55 3.61 11.60
C SER A 83 3.67 3.29 10.40
N LEU A 84 2.41 3.01 10.69
CA LEU A 84 1.37 2.88 9.68
C LEU A 84 0.22 3.81 10.02
N SER A 85 -0.25 4.55 9.04
CA SER A 85 -1.40 5.41 9.17
C SER A 85 -2.40 5.04 8.08
N ILE A 86 -3.68 4.97 8.45
CA ILE A 86 -4.76 4.65 7.53
C ILE A 86 -5.83 5.72 7.67
N GLU A 87 -6.16 6.38 6.57
CA GLU A 87 -7.25 7.34 6.51
C GLU A 87 -8.28 6.80 5.52
N SER A 88 -9.53 6.72 5.94
CA SER A 88 -10.60 6.21 5.09
C SER A 88 -11.90 6.90 5.39
N THR A 89 -12.65 7.20 4.34
CA THR A 89 -13.98 7.78 4.45
C THR A 89 -14.91 6.98 3.56
N LEU A 90 -16.00 6.49 4.16
CA LEU A 90 -16.99 5.69 3.44
C LEU A 90 -17.54 6.48 2.24
N GLY A 91 -17.52 5.87 1.07
CA GLY A 91 -17.97 6.50 -0.16
C GLY A 91 -16.94 7.41 -0.83
N VAL A 92 -15.76 7.60 -0.23
CA VAL A 92 -14.70 8.47 -0.77
C VAL A 92 -13.46 7.69 -1.16
N GLY A 93 -12.93 6.87 -0.26
CA GLY A 93 -11.75 6.07 -0.52
C GLY A 93 -10.88 5.87 0.70
N THR A 94 -9.67 5.34 0.48
CA THR A 94 -8.73 4.96 1.53
C THR A 94 -7.33 5.40 1.16
N THR A 95 -6.58 5.90 2.15
CA THR A 95 -5.15 6.21 2.01
C THR A 95 -4.38 5.46 3.10
N VAL A 96 -3.41 4.66 2.69
CA VAL A 96 -2.52 3.91 3.59
C VAL A 96 -1.12 4.49 3.44
N THR A 97 -0.49 4.85 4.56
CA THR A 97 0.87 5.37 4.57
C THR A 97 1.70 4.57 5.56
N ALA A 98 2.73 3.90 5.06
CA ALA A 98 3.64 3.11 5.88
C ALA A 98 5.02 3.75 5.84
N VAL A 99 5.64 3.90 7.00
CA VAL A 99 6.99 4.47 7.15
C VAL A 99 7.90 3.39 7.72
N PHE A 100 9.02 3.14 7.05
CA PHE A 100 10.04 2.18 7.48
C PHE A 100 11.36 2.90 7.70
N HIS A 101 12.11 2.46 8.70
CA HIS A 101 13.49 2.93 8.89
C HIS A 101 14.43 1.93 8.23
N ALA A 102 15.00 2.33 7.08
CA ALA A 102 15.77 1.44 6.21
C ALA A 102 17.05 0.90 6.86
N SER A 103 17.59 1.62 7.84
CA SER A 103 18.81 1.18 8.55
C SER A 103 18.53 0.09 9.59
N HIS A 104 17.27 -0.17 9.92
CA HIS A 104 16.92 -1.20 10.89
C HIS A 104 17.08 -2.60 10.28
N ILE A 105 17.60 -3.53 11.07
CA ILE A 105 17.85 -4.91 10.61
C ILE A 105 16.57 -5.61 10.14
N ASP A 106 15.42 -5.25 10.73
CA ASP A 106 14.13 -5.86 10.40
C ASP A 106 13.43 -5.18 9.23
N CYS A 107 14.05 -4.17 8.61
CA CYS A 107 13.43 -3.50 7.47
C CYS A 107 13.34 -4.46 6.28
N PRO A 108 12.12 -4.69 5.73
CA PRO A 108 12.00 -5.54 4.56
C PRO A 108 12.63 -4.87 3.33
N PRO A 109 13.15 -5.66 2.39
CA PRO A 109 13.62 -5.10 1.13
C PRO A 109 12.46 -4.54 0.32
N VAL A 110 12.75 -3.60 -0.58
CA VAL A 110 11.73 -3.05 -1.47
C VAL A 110 11.16 -4.13 -2.38
N GLY A 111 12.03 -4.96 -2.95
CA GLY A 111 11.61 -6.02 -3.85
C GLY A 111 11.33 -5.50 -5.26
N ASP A 112 10.56 -6.29 -6.02
CA ASP A 112 10.27 -6.00 -7.43
C ASP A 112 8.99 -5.18 -7.58
N MET A 113 9.11 -3.86 -7.41
CA MET A 113 7.98 -2.96 -7.58
C MET A 113 7.49 -2.92 -9.04
N ALA A 114 8.40 -2.93 -10.00
CA ALA A 114 8.04 -2.93 -11.42
C ALA A 114 7.18 -4.15 -11.78
N GLY A 115 7.56 -5.33 -11.32
CA GLY A 115 6.78 -6.54 -11.52
C GLY A 115 5.42 -6.47 -10.85
N THR A 116 5.36 -5.94 -9.64
CA THR A 116 4.11 -5.76 -8.91
C THR A 116 3.15 -4.83 -9.66
N ILE A 117 3.65 -3.68 -10.13
CA ILE A 117 2.83 -2.73 -10.87
C ILE A 117 2.33 -3.36 -12.18
N THR A 118 3.19 -4.13 -12.87
CA THR A 118 2.80 -4.84 -14.08
C THR A 118 1.66 -5.82 -13.82
N LEU A 119 1.75 -6.59 -12.72
CA LEU A 119 0.70 -7.54 -12.34
C LEU A 119 -0.63 -6.82 -12.08
N LEU A 120 -0.59 -5.67 -11.43
CA LEU A 120 -1.79 -4.88 -11.14
C LEU A 120 -2.43 -4.37 -12.42
N ILE A 121 -1.64 -3.87 -13.35
CA ILE A 121 -2.13 -3.38 -14.63
C ILE A 121 -2.79 -4.51 -15.43
N GLN A 122 -2.16 -5.69 -15.45
CA GLN A 122 -2.68 -6.85 -16.16
C GLN A 122 -3.96 -7.39 -15.53
N GLY A 123 -4.03 -7.38 -14.19
CA GLY A 123 -5.18 -7.90 -13.46
C GLY A 123 -6.36 -6.95 -13.40
N ALA A 124 -6.16 -5.67 -13.61
CA ALA A 124 -7.20 -4.65 -13.56
C ALA A 124 -6.99 -3.63 -14.68
N PRO A 125 -7.22 -4.01 -15.95
CA PRO A 125 -6.88 -3.14 -17.09
C PRO A 125 -7.69 -1.85 -17.15
N GLU A 126 -8.82 -1.78 -16.46
CA GLU A 126 -9.66 -0.58 -16.42
C GLU A 126 -9.26 0.39 -15.32
N LEU A 127 -8.39 -0.05 -14.40
CA LEU A 127 -7.94 0.77 -13.30
C LEU A 127 -6.97 1.85 -13.78
N GLU A 128 -7.23 3.10 -13.38
CA GLU A 128 -6.29 4.19 -13.61
C GLU A 128 -5.24 4.12 -12.50
N LEU A 129 -4.03 3.69 -12.84
CA LEU A 129 -2.96 3.49 -11.88
C LEU A 129 -1.82 4.48 -12.12
N HIS A 130 -1.41 5.15 -11.06
CA HIS A 130 -0.27 6.07 -11.08
C HIS A 130 0.75 5.59 -10.06
N TYR A 131 1.95 5.28 -10.52
CA TYR A 131 3.04 4.85 -9.67
C TYR A 131 4.17 5.85 -9.76
N THR A 132 4.66 6.31 -8.59
CA THR A 132 5.78 7.22 -8.49
C THR A 132 6.80 6.62 -7.54
N HIS A 133 8.05 6.54 -7.98
CA HIS A 133 9.16 6.08 -7.14
C HIS A 133 10.20 7.20 -7.08
N ARG A 134 10.42 7.71 -5.89
CA ARG A 134 11.42 8.74 -5.64
C ARG A 134 12.54 8.16 -4.79
N ARG A 135 13.78 8.34 -5.23
CA ARG A 135 14.95 7.90 -4.48
C ARG A 135 15.96 9.03 -4.49
N GLY A 136 16.05 9.77 -3.37
CA GLY A 136 16.83 11.00 -3.32
C GLY A 136 16.32 11.99 -4.37
N ASP A 137 17.20 12.40 -5.30
CA ASP A 137 16.83 13.31 -6.38
C ASP A 137 16.29 12.58 -7.61
N ALA A 138 16.39 11.24 -7.64
CA ALA A 138 15.91 10.45 -8.77
C ALA A 138 14.40 10.25 -8.66
N LEU A 139 13.69 10.35 -9.78
CA LEU A 139 12.25 10.20 -9.85
C LEU A 139 11.88 9.31 -11.04
N ALA A 140 11.11 8.26 -10.78
CA ALA A 140 10.55 7.42 -11.82
C ALA A 140 9.03 7.42 -11.67
N ARG A 141 8.31 7.48 -12.80
CA ARG A 141 6.85 7.46 -12.83
C ARG A 141 6.36 6.45 -13.86
N LEU A 142 5.22 5.85 -13.55
CA LEU A 142 4.49 4.99 -14.46
C LEU A 142 3.00 5.27 -14.29
N ASP A 143 2.39 5.80 -15.33
CA ASP A 143 0.96 6.10 -15.35
C ASP A 143 0.29 5.26 -16.43
N THR A 144 -0.86 4.68 -16.13
CA THR A 144 -1.58 3.86 -17.10
C THR A 144 -2.02 4.66 -18.33
N GLU A 145 -2.26 5.95 -18.17
CA GLU A 145 -2.62 6.83 -19.27
C GLU A 145 -1.52 6.89 -20.33
N GLU A 146 -0.26 6.74 -19.93
CA GLU A 146 0.88 6.77 -20.86
C GLU A 146 1.08 5.45 -21.59
N LEU A 147 0.41 4.38 -21.14
CA LEU A 147 0.52 3.05 -21.73
C LEU A 147 -0.55 2.75 -22.77
N HIS A 148 -1.49 3.65 -22.94
CA HIS A 148 -2.62 3.48 -23.88
C HIS A 148 -2.43 4.31 -25.17
#